data_50545f03c40ff503836706ed20f821aa
#
_entry.id   50545f03c40ff503836706ed20f821aa
#
_cell.length_a   1.000
_cell.length_b   1.000
_cell.length_c   1.000
_cell.angle_alpha   90.00
_cell.angle_beta   90.00
_cell.angle_gamma   90.00
#
_symmetry.space_group_name_H-M   'P 1'
#
loop_
_entity.id
_entity.type
_entity.pdbx_description
1 polymer ?
#
loop_
_entity_poly.entity_id
_entity_poly.type
_entity_poly.pdbx_seq_one_letter_code
_entity_poly.pdbx_strand_id
1 'polypeptide(L)'
;MALTDISHPTDIAMLTDLYELTMAQGLWESGKANEQGCFTAFYRDHPFGSAYAVMCGTAELPELVENLRFTPEDIDYLASLQAPAGGAMFKPAFLDYLRNFRAHVNIDAVPEGELVFPREPMVRVTGPSLECQLLETALLNICLLYTSDAAD
;
A
#
# COMPACT_ATOMS: atom_id res chain seq x y z
N MET A 1 0.40 26.39 7.07
CA MET A 1 -0.10 25.59 5.94
C MET A 1 -0.99 24.55 6.57
N ALA A 2 -2.30 24.61 6.38
CA ALA A 2 -3.20 23.65 7.00
C ALA A 2 -2.84 22.26 6.44
N LEU A 3 -2.55 21.30 7.35
CA LEU A 3 -2.53 19.89 7.00
C LEU A 3 -3.88 19.61 6.34
N THR A 4 -3.87 19.22 5.11
CA THR A 4 -5.05 18.74 4.40
C THR A 4 -5.63 17.64 5.26
N ASP A 5 -6.88 17.84 5.66
CA ASP A 5 -7.68 16.90 6.40
C ASP A 5 -7.70 15.56 5.63
N ILE A 6 -6.88 14.62 6.06
CA ILE A 6 -6.87 13.23 5.53
C ILE A 6 -8.06 12.47 6.13
N SER A 7 -9.14 13.19 6.44
CA SER A 7 -10.33 12.65 7.09
C SER A 7 -11.19 11.75 6.19
N HIS A 8 -10.74 11.45 4.97
CA HIS A 8 -11.43 10.50 4.08
C HIS A 8 -10.44 9.50 3.45
N PRO A 9 -10.19 8.38 4.14
CA PRO A 9 -9.36 7.29 3.61
C PRO A 9 -9.92 6.59 2.36
N THR A 10 -11.05 7.04 1.83
CA THR A 10 -11.72 6.42 0.68
C THR A 10 -10.98 6.61 -0.65
N ASP A 11 -10.08 7.59 -0.76
CA ASP A 11 -9.38 7.93 -2.00
C ASP A 11 -7.92 7.44 -2.02
N ILE A 12 -7.54 6.62 -1.03
CA ILE A 12 -6.14 6.21 -0.85
C ILE A 12 -5.70 5.11 -1.82
N ALA A 13 -6.63 4.41 -2.47
CA ALA A 13 -6.31 3.32 -3.38
C ALA A 13 -5.48 3.75 -4.60
N MET A 14 -5.60 5.02 -5.00
CA MET A 14 -4.80 5.60 -6.08
C MET A 14 -3.51 6.27 -5.59
N LEU A 15 -3.23 6.26 -4.27
CA LEU A 15 -1.92 6.58 -3.71
C LEU A 15 -1.01 5.34 -3.86
N THR A 16 -0.72 5.01 -5.10
CA THR A 16 0.06 3.84 -5.48
C THR A 16 0.87 4.12 -6.74
N ASP A 17 1.96 3.41 -6.91
CA ASP A 17 2.74 3.49 -8.14
C ASP A 17 2.05 2.66 -9.25
N LEU A 18 2.08 3.17 -10.48
CA LEU A 18 1.44 2.50 -11.62
C LEU A 18 1.95 1.06 -11.83
N TYR A 19 3.22 0.81 -11.49
CA TYR A 19 3.79 -0.55 -11.63
C TYR A 19 3.13 -1.56 -10.69
N GLU A 20 2.66 -1.15 -9.52
CA GLU A 20 1.96 -2.03 -8.58
C GLU A 20 0.63 -2.51 -9.17
N LEU A 21 -0.11 -1.63 -9.81
CA LEU A 21 -1.36 -1.99 -10.50
C LEU A 21 -1.12 -2.92 -11.69
N THR A 22 -0.06 -2.68 -12.46
CA THR A 22 0.29 -3.58 -13.58
C THR A 22 0.80 -4.92 -13.10
N MET A 23 1.56 -4.98 -12.00
CA MET A 23 1.97 -6.22 -11.35
C MET A 23 0.75 -6.97 -10.77
N ALA A 24 -0.17 -6.25 -10.13
CA ALA A 24 -1.41 -6.83 -9.62
C ALA A 24 -2.24 -7.47 -10.75
N GLN A 25 -2.35 -6.81 -11.92
CA GLN A 25 -2.96 -7.43 -13.10
C GLN A 25 -2.21 -8.70 -13.53
N GLY A 26 -0.89 -8.68 -13.54
CA GLY A 26 -0.07 -9.85 -13.87
C GLY A 26 -0.30 -11.03 -12.92
N LEU A 27 -0.39 -10.78 -11.61
CA LEU A 27 -0.74 -11.79 -10.61
C LEU A 27 -2.15 -12.34 -10.84
N TRP A 28 -3.10 -11.46 -11.13
CA TRP A 28 -4.48 -11.84 -11.41
C TRP A 28 -4.60 -12.71 -12.67
N GLU A 29 -3.94 -12.32 -13.78
CA GLU A 29 -3.93 -13.06 -15.04
C GLU A 29 -3.26 -14.42 -14.96
N SER A 30 -2.18 -14.53 -14.16
CA SER A 30 -1.47 -15.77 -13.95
C SER A 30 -2.14 -16.74 -12.99
N GLY A 31 -3.29 -16.35 -12.39
CA GLY A 31 -3.99 -17.15 -11.38
C GLY A 31 -3.32 -17.16 -10.00
N LYS A 32 -2.34 -16.27 -9.77
CA LYS A 32 -1.56 -16.20 -8.52
C LYS A 32 -2.06 -15.17 -7.52
N ALA A 33 -3.13 -14.46 -7.85
CA ALA A 33 -3.69 -13.41 -7.01
C ALA A 33 -3.94 -13.87 -5.56
N ASN A 34 -4.39 -15.11 -5.38
CA ASN A 34 -4.74 -15.70 -4.08
C ASN A 34 -3.62 -16.55 -3.46
N GLU A 35 -2.44 -16.65 -4.07
CA GLU A 35 -1.29 -17.29 -3.42
C GLU A 35 -0.93 -16.50 -2.16
N GLN A 36 -0.63 -17.22 -1.07
CA GLN A 36 -0.23 -16.57 0.18
C GLN A 36 1.10 -15.87 0.03
N GLY A 37 1.10 -14.57 0.29
CA GLY A 37 2.27 -13.72 0.34
C GLY A 37 2.60 -13.27 1.75
N CYS A 38 3.86 -12.85 1.95
CA CYS A 38 4.32 -12.20 3.17
C CYS A 38 5.21 -11.04 2.76
N PHE A 39 4.75 -9.82 3.02
CA PHE A 39 5.46 -8.58 2.72
C PHE A 39 5.91 -7.95 4.02
N THR A 40 7.12 -7.44 4.05
CA THR A 40 7.70 -6.83 5.25
C THR A 40 8.20 -5.43 4.94
N ALA A 41 7.70 -4.45 5.66
CA ALA A 41 8.19 -3.08 5.61
C ALA A 41 9.31 -2.87 6.63
N PHE A 42 10.36 -2.18 6.20
CA PHE A 42 11.49 -1.75 7.03
C PHE A 42 12.15 -0.52 6.40
N TYR A 43 12.85 0.29 7.18
CA TYR A 43 13.69 1.34 6.60
C TYR A 43 15.13 0.84 6.40
N ARG A 44 15.82 1.37 5.38
CA ARG A 44 17.11 0.82 4.92
C ARG A 44 18.30 1.32 5.70
N ASP A 45 18.34 2.63 5.93
CA ASP A 45 19.46 3.33 6.55
C ASP A 45 18.95 4.38 7.53
N HIS A 46 19.83 4.87 8.39
CA HIS A 46 19.50 5.87 9.38
C HIS A 46 19.07 7.19 8.73
N PRO A 47 17.81 7.64 8.91
CA PRO A 47 17.42 8.95 8.47
C PRO A 47 18.21 10.01 9.25
N PHE A 48 18.70 11.05 8.56
CA PHE A 48 19.35 12.20 9.16
C PHE A 48 20.56 11.89 10.09
N GLY A 49 21.15 10.69 9.99
CA GLY A 49 22.28 10.26 10.81
C GLY A 49 21.92 9.83 12.24
N SER A 50 20.62 9.64 12.52
CA SER A 50 20.17 9.13 13.82
C SER A 50 20.53 7.66 13.98
N ALA A 51 20.68 7.19 15.24
CA ALA A 51 21.00 5.79 15.51
C ALA A 51 19.78 4.87 15.48
N TYR A 52 18.57 5.40 15.54
CA TYR A 52 17.29 4.68 15.58
C TYR A 52 16.18 5.57 15.03
N ALA A 53 15.02 4.98 14.82
CA ALA A 53 13.77 5.70 14.56
C ALA A 53 12.73 5.29 15.61
N VAL A 54 11.66 6.07 15.73
CA VAL A 54 10.52 5.76 16.58
C VAL A 54 9.36 5.30 15.71
N MET A 55 8.78 4.14 16.02
CA MET A 55 7.64 3.63 15.26
C MET A 55 6.43 4.53 15.38
N CYS A 56 5.84 4.89 14.24
CA CYS A 56 4.68 5.76 14.16
C CYS A 56 3.78 5.35 12.98
N GLY A 57 2.48 5.67 13.03
CA GLY A 57 1.51 5.43 11.95
C GLY A 57 0.87 4.05 11.97
N THR A 58 1.21 3.17 12.91
CA THR A 58 0.61 1.82 12.96
C THR A 58 -0.84 1.82 13.42
N ALA A 59 -1.25 2.82 14.19
CA ALA A 59 -2.64 2.95 14.62
C ALA A 59 -3.62 3.18 13.45
N GLU A 60 -3.12 3.69 12.31
CA GLU A 60 -3.93 3.98 11.12
C GLU A 60 -4.06 2.79 10.17
N LEU A 61 -3.23 1.75 10.33
CA LEU A 61 -3.22 0.58 9.43
C LEU A 61 -4.54 -0.19 9.37
N PRO A 62 -5.28 -0.42 10.49
CA PRO A 62 -6.57 -1.08 10.42
C PRO A 62 -7.57 -0.30 9.55
N GLU A 63 -7.63 1.02 9.72
CA GLU A 63 -8.51 1.89 8.95
C GLU A 63 -8.12 1.91 7.47
N LEU A 64 -6.82 1.93 7.16
CA LEU A 64 -6.32 1.80 5.79
C LEU A 64 -6.86 0.52 5.14
N VAL A 65 -6.70 -0.63 5.78
CA VAL A 65 -7.12 -1.94 5.22
C VAL A 65 -8.64 -2.00 5.04
N GLU A 66 -9.39 -1.57 6.05
CA GLU A 66 -10.85 -1.59 6.02
C GLU A 66 -11.45 -0.69 4.93
N ASN A 67 -10.77 0.43 4.62
CA ASN A 67 -11.26 1.44 3.69
C ASN A 67 -10.59 1.41 2.31
N LEU A 68 -9.58 0.56 2.09
CA LEU A 68 -8.93 0.46 0.78
C LEU A 68 -9.90 -0.05 -0.28
N ARG A 69 -10.34 0.84 -1.16
CA ARG A 69 -11.35 0.60 -2.22
C ARG A 69 -11.07 1.48 -3.42
N PHE A 70 -11.34 0.95 -4.59
CA PHE A 70 -11.33 1.73 -5.82
C PHE A 70 -12.71 2.33 -6.05
N THR A 71 -12.76 3.65 -6.22
CA THR A 71 -13.99 4.38 -6.57
C THR A 71 -14.35 4.16 -8.03
N PRO A 72 -15.60 4.45 -8.46
CA PRO A 72 -15.95 4.44 -9.87
C PRO A 72 -15.04 5.35 -10.72
N GLU A 73 -14.67 6.52 -10.20
CA GLU A 73 -13.79 7.50 -10.82
C GLU A 73 -12.38 6.94 -11.02
N ASP A 74 -11.85 6.20 -10.04
CA ASP A 74 -10.56 5.51 -10.15
C ASP A 74 -10.57 4.48 -11.28
N ILE A 75 -11.64 3.69 -11.33
CA ILE A 75 -11.80 2.66 -12.37
C ILE A 75 -11.93 3.30 -13.75
N ASP A 76 -12.66 4.40 -13.88
CA ASP A 76 -12.81 5.12 -15.16
C ASP A 76 -11.45 5.72 -15.60
N TYR A 77 -10.68 6.26 -14.65
CA TYR A 77 -9.33 6.72 -14.92
C TYR A 77 -8.42 5.57 -15.40
N LEU A 78 -8.37 4.46 -14.68
CA LEU A 78 -7.57 3.30 -15.05
C LEU A 78 -7.98 2.72 -16.42
N ALA A 79 -9.28 2.72 -16.74
CA ALA A 79 -9.79 2.30 -18.03
C ALA A 79 -9.34 3.21 -19.19
N SER A 80 -9.05 4.49 -18.91
CA SER A 80 -8.59 5.46 -19.90
C SER A 80 -7.11 5.31 -20.28
N LEU A 81 -6.31 4.59 -19.44
CA LEU A 81 -4.87 4.47 -19.65
C LEU A 81 -4.53 3.57 -20.84
N GLN A 82 -3.55 4.01 -21.63
CA GLN A 82 -3.07 3.30 -22.80
C GLN A 82 -1.72 2.64 -22.54
N ALA A 83 -1.57 1.41 -23.01
CA ALA A 83 -0.27 0.73 -22.96
C ALA A 83 0.72 1.38 -23.97
N PRO A 84 2.04 1.38 -23.68
CA PRO A 84 3.05 1.93 -24.60
C PRO A 84 3.02 1.29 -26.01
N ALA A 85 2.60 0.05 -26.11
CA ALA A 85 2.45 -0.66 -27.38
C ALA A 85 1.11 -0.38 -28.10
N GLY A 86 0.24 0.46 -27.50
CA GLY A 86 -1.12 0.74 -27.95
C GLY A 86 -2.16 -0.19 -27.32
N GLY A 87 -3.41 0.27 -27.30
CA GLY A 87 -4.54 -0.42 -26.66
C GLY A 87 -4.66 -0.13 -25.16
N ALA A 88 -5.72 -0.65 -24.55
CA ALA A 88 -5.97 -0.44 -23.11
C ALA A 88 -4.86 -1.09 -22.24
N MET A 89 -4.41 -0.36 -21.23
CA MET A 89 -3.38 -0.85 -20.30
C MET A 89 -3.96 -1.93 -19.37
N PHE A 90 -5.18 -1.75 -18.91
CA PHE A 90 -5.85 -2.68 -18.02
C PHE A 90 -7.01 -3.40 -18.72
N LYS A 91 -7.12 -4.71 -18.45
CA LYS A 91 -8.21 -5.53 -18.98
C LYS A 91 -9.54 -5.19 -18.28
N PRO A 92 -10.67 -5.13 -19.01
CA PRO A 92 -11.97 -4.86 -18.38
C PRO A 92 -12.30 -5.80 -17.22
N ALA A 93 -12.01 -7.09 -17.36
CA ALA A 93 -12.26 -8.06 -16.30
C ALA A 93 -11.38 -7.84 -15.02
N PHE A 94 -10.18 -7.29 -15.17
CA PHE A 94 -9.37 -6.88 -14.02
C PHE A 94 -9.92 -5.62 -13.37
N LEU A 95 -10.39 -4.66 -14.15
CA LEU A 95 -11.07 -3.47 -13.63
C LEU A 95 -12.36 -3.83 -12.88
N ASP A 96 -13.10 -4.82 -13.34
CA ASP A 96 -14.27 -5.36 -12.62
C ASP A 96 -13.87 -6.04 -11.29
N TYR A 97 -12.71 -6.72 -11.26
CA TYR A 97 -12.15 -7.24 -10.02
C TYR A 97 -11.82 -6.09 -9.05
N LEU A 98 -11.17 -5.02 -9.49
CA LEU A 98 -10.83 -3.87 -8.65
C LEU A 98 -12.07 -3.14 -8.10
N ARG A 99 -13.16 -3.03 -8.86
CA ARG A 99 -14.44 -2.45 -8.36
C ARG A 99 -14.96 -3.15 -7.10
N ASN A 100 -14.73 -4.45 -7.01
CA ASN A 100 -15.19 -5.28 -5.90
C ASN A 100 -14.09 -5.59 -4.89
N PHE A 101 -12.92 -4.96 -5.08
CA PHE A 101 -11.76 -5.21 -4.24
C PHE A 101 -12.05 -4.91 -2.76
N ARG A 102 -11.61 -5.82 -1.91
CA ARG A 102 -11.54 -5.68 -0.45
C ARG A 102 -10.29 -6.41 0.02
N ALA A 103 -9.53 -5.79 0.92
CA ALA A 103 -8.34 -6.43 1.47
C ALA A 103 -8.70 -7.40 2.60
N HIS A 104 -8.14 -8.62 2.54
CA HIS A 104 -8.30 -9.69 3.54
C HIS A 104 -6.91 -10.14 4.00
N VAL A 105 -6.18 -9.22 4.61
CA VAL A 105 -4.81 -9.44 5.06
C VAL A 105 -4.72 -9.42 6.58
N ASN A 106 -3.68 -10.06 7.12
CA ASN A 106 -3.28 -9.89 8.51
C ASN A 106 -2.08 -8.95 8.56
N ILE A 107 -2.07 -8.04 9.53
CA ILE A 107 -0.97 -7.12 9.78
C ILE A 107 -0.43 -7.36 11.18
N ASP A 108 0.87 -7.61 11.27
CA ASP A 108 1.63 -7.56 12.52
C ASP A 108 2.55 -6.34 12.45
N ALA A 109 2.52 -5.49 13.44
CA ALA A 109 3.33 -4.27 13.46
C ALA A 109 3.95 -4.04 14.83
N VAL A 110 5.12 -3.38 14.82
CA VAL A 110 5.74 -2.87 16.05
C VAL A 110 4.82 -1.81 16.63
N PRO A 111 4.56 -1.81 17.96
CA PRO A 111 3.71 -0.78 18.58
C PRO A 111 4.27 0.63 18.38
N GLU A 112 3.38 1.62 18.30
CA GLU A 112 3.78 3.02 18.24
C GLU A 112 4.58 3.43 19.48
N GLY A 113 5.59 4.28 19.26
CA GLY A 113 6.50 4.75 20.30
C GLY A 113 7.67 3.81 20.61
N GLU A 114 7.69 2.60 20.06
CA GLU A 114 8.82 1.69 20.21
C GLU A 114 9.99 2.11 19.30
N LEU A 115 11.21 1.83 19.76
CA LEU A 115 12.41 2.07 18.98
C LEU A 115 12.59 0.98 17.93
N VAL A 116 12.90 1.40 16.71
CA VAL A 116 13.20 0.51 15.59
C VAL A 116 14.54 0.85 14.98
N PHE A 117 15.20 -0.17 14.43
CA PHE A 117 16.52 -0.03 13.83
C PHE A 117 16.49 -0.39 12.33
N PRO A 118 17.48 0.08 11.54
CA PRO A 118 17.54 -0.21 10.12
C PRO A 118 17.46 -1.71 9.84
N ARG A 119 16.66 -2.08 8.83
CA ARG A 119 16.48 -3.46 8.37
C ARG A 119 15.76 -4.39 9.33
N GLU A 120 15.26 -3.87 10.44
CA GLU A 120 14.34 -4.63 11.29
C GLU A 120 12.92 -4.58 10.73
N PRO A 121 12.17 -5.70 10.77
CA PRO A 121 10.77 -5.72 10.36
C PRO A 121 9.93 -4.78 11.24
N MET A 122 9.35 -3.76 10.64
CA MET A 122 8.47 -2.80 11.32
C MET A 122 7.01 -3.21 11.20
N VAL A 123 6.63 -3.62 9.99
CA VAL A 123 5.28 -4.11 9.67
C VAL A 123 5.39 -5.35 8.79
N ARG A 124 4.59 -6.34 9.07
CA ARG A 124 4.46 -7.56 8.27
C ARG A 124 3.00 -7.71 7.83
N VAL A 125 2.79 -7.79 6.51
CA VAL A 125 1.49 -8.03 5.90
C VAL A 125 1.47 -9.43 5.33
N THR A 126 0.50 -10.25 5.73
CA THR A 126 0.33 -11.63 5.24
C THR A 126 -1.08 -11.83 4.70
N GLY A 127 -1.19 -12.39 3.52
CA GLY A 127 -2.48 -12.61 2.86
C GLY A 127 -2.32 -12.94 1.38
N PRO A 128 -3.39 -12.82 0.59
CA PRO A 128 -3.32 -12.97 -0.86
C PRO A 128 -2.29 -12.01 -1.47
N SER A 129 -1.39 -12.54 -2.31
CA SER A 129 -0.25 -11.76 -2.83
C SER A 129 -0.67 -10.48 -3.56
N LEU A 130 -1.77 -10.51 -4.32
CA LEU A 130 -2.28 -9.32 -4.99
C LEU A 130 -2.74 -8.26 -3.99
N GLU A 131 -3.40 -8.66 -2.91
CA GLU A 131 -3.88 -7.74 -1.88
C GLU A 131 -2.72 -7.12 -1.11
N CYS A 132 -1.70 -7.93 -0.75
CA CYS A 132 -0.47 -7.42 -0.13
C CYS A 132 0.25 -6.41 -1.05
N GLN A 133 0.29 -6.68 -2.36
CA GLN A 133 0.92 -5.78 -3.34
C GLN A 133 0.23 -4.40 -3.39
N LEU A 134 -1.10 -4.37 -3.40
CA LEU A 134 -1.86 -3.12 -3.48
C LEU A 134 -1.80 -2.26 -2.21
N LEU A 135 -1.36 -2.84 -1.08
CA LEU A 135 -1.18 -2.12 0.17
C LEU A 135 0.20 -1.44 0.29
N GLU A 136 1.18 -1.83 -0.53
CA GLU A 136 2.59 -1.48 -0.35
C GLU A 136 2.80 0.03 -0.23
N THR A 137 2.47 0.80 -1.26
CA THR A 137 2.76 2.25 -1.28
C THR A 137 2.03 2.99 -0.16
N ALA A 138 0.74 2.71 0.07
CA ALA A 138 -0.02 3.38 1.12
C ALA A 138 0.56 3.08 2.51
N LEU A 139 0.91 1.82 2.78
CA LEU A 139 1.54 1.40 4.02
C LEU A 139 2.90 2.07 4.22
N LEU A 140 3.75 2.11 3.18
CA LEU A 140 5.06 2.75 3.27
C LEU A 140 4.92 4.26 3.53
N ASN A 141 3.96 4.94 2.90
CA ASN A 141 3.72 6.36 3.15
C ASN A 141 3.29 6.62 4.60
N ILE A 142 2.39 5.79 5.15
CA ILE A 142 1.93 5.96 6.53
C ILE A 142 3.07 5.67 7.52
N CYS A 143 3.69 4.50 7.44
CA CYS A 143 4.64 4.07 8.47
C CYS A 143 6.03 4.67 8.31
N LEU A 144 6.56 4.82 7.08
CA LEU A 144 7.94 5.30 6.92
C LEU A 144 8.04 6.82 6.96
N LEU A 145 7.06 7.54 6.42
CA LEU A 145 7.08 9.00 6.47
C LEU A 145 7.01 9.51 7.91
N TYR A 146 6.02 9.06 8.67
CA TYR A 146 5.84 9.48 10.06
C TYR A 146 6.97 8.99 10.98
N THR A 147 7.47 7.75 10.77
CA THR A 147 8.56 7.22 11.57
C THR A 147 9.86 8.00 11.35
N SER A 148 10.14 8.44 10.12
CA SER A 148 11.33 9.25 9.82
C SER A 148 11.24 10.66 10.41
N ASP A 149 10.06 11.29 10.38
CA ASP A 149 9.83 12.64 10.90
C ASP A 149 9.87 12.68 12.44
N ALA A 150 9.48 11.60 13.12
CA ALA A 150 9.52 11.50 14.57
C ALA A 150 10.96 11.42 15.14
N ALA A 151 11.97 11.21 14.29
CA ALA A 151 13.37 11.14 14.68
C ALA A 151 14.10 12.50 14.70
N ASP A 152 13.44 13.59 14.26
CA ASP A 152 13.91 14.99 14.30
C ASP A 152 13.43 15.67 15.61
#